data_dd9f738313d23028e88abdb387e31168
#
_entry.id   dd9f738313d23028e88abdb387e31168
#
_cell.length_a   1.000
_cell.length_b   1.000
_cell.length_c   1.000
_cell.angle_alpha   90.00
_cell.angle_beta   90.00
_cell.angle_gamma   90.00
#
_symmetry.space_group_name_H-M   'P 1'
#
loop_
_entity.id
_entity.type
_entity.pdbx_description
1 polymer ?
#
loop_
_entity_poly.entity_id
_entity_poly.type
_entity_poly.pdbx_seq_one_letter_code
_entity_poly.pdbx_strand_id
1 'polypeptide(L)'
;MVNDLVSIVIPYYKKKIFFLDCFRSVYFQSYKKKEIIIIYDDENLEELKYIKKITSKKRNVKIVVNKKNYGAGQSRNIGIKSSKGEFIAFIDADDFWYKNKLKDQISFM
;
A
#
# COMPACT_ATOMS: atom_id res chain seq x y z
N MET A 1 19.50 -6.43 16.96
CA MET A 1 19.17 -5.74 15.70
C MET A 1 17.66 -5.67 15.50
N VAL A 2 17.18 -4.50 15.30
CA VAL A 2 15.75 -4.28 15.15
C VAL A 2 15.32 -4.66 13.73
N ASN A 3 14.15 -5.28 13.62
CA ASN A 3 13.53 -5.51 12.34
C ASN A 3 12.86 -4.22 11.89
N ASP A 4 13.49 -3.50 10.97
CA ASP A 4 12.99 -2.21 10.50
C ASP A 4 12.05 -2.33 9.31
N LEU A 5 11.36 -3.45 9.19
CA LEU A 5 10.40 -3.63 8.11
C LEU A 5 9.23 -2.66 8.29
N VAL A 6 8.90 -1.96 7.21
CA VAL A 6 7.77 -1.04 7.17
C VAL A 6 6.66 -1.67 6.33
N SER A 7 5.48 -1.77 6.91
CA SER A 7 4.29 -2.19 6.16
C SER A 7 3.54 -0.96 5.69
N ILE A 8 3.39 -0.83 4.37
CA ILE A 8 2.72 0.33 3.78
C ILE A 8 1.34 -0.13 3.34
N VAL A 9 0.30 0.44 3.93
CA VAL A 9 -1.08 0.08 3.67
C VAL A 9 -1.71 1.12 2.75
N ILE A 10 -2.25 0.65 1.63
CA ILE A 10 -2.91 1.51 0.63
C ILE A 10 -4.37 1.08 0.51
N PRO A 11 -5.30 1.78 1.18
CA PRO A 11 -6.72 1.51 0.96
C PRO A 11 -7.10 2.00 -0.43
N TYR A 12 -7.74 1.15 -1.21
CA TYR A 12 -8.13 1.48 -2.58
C TYR A 12 -9.63 1.45 -2.75
N TYR A 13 -10.19 2.54 -3.25
CA TYR A 13 -11.59 2.62 -3.68
C TYR A 13 -11.72 3.65 -4.79
N LYS A 14 -12.04 3.19 -5.99
CA LYS A 14 -12.32 4.05 -7.16
C LYS A 14 -11.24 5.10 -7.45
N LYS A 15 -9.97 4.68 -7.40
CA LYS A 15 -8.84 5.58 -7.64
C LYS A 15 -7.98 5.13 -8.82
N LYS A 16 -8.62 4.57 -9.86
CA LYS A 16 -7.89 4.00 -10.99
C LYS A 16 -6.92 4.98 -11.64
N ILE A 17 -7.36 6.22 -11.86
CA ILE A 17 -6.54 7.22 -12.54
C ILE A 17 -5.27 7.56 -11.74
N PHE A 18 -5.37 7.51 -10.43
CA PHE A 18 -4.29 7.93 -9.53
C PHE A 18 -3.39 6.80 -9.08
N PHE A 19 -3.86 5.56 -9.16
CA PHE A 19 -3.20 4.44 -8.49
C PHE A 19 -1.79 4.18 -8.98
N LEU A 20 -1.56 4.26 -10.29
CA LEU A 20 -0.23 3.96 -10.84
C LEU A 20 0.83 4.89 -10.24
N ASP A 21 0.55 6.19 -10.19
CA ASP A 21 1.50 7.15 -9.62
C ASP A 21 1.70 6.92 -8.13
N CYS A 22 0.62 6.67 -7.40
CA CYS A 22 0.70 6.35 -5.98
C CYS A 22 1.57 5.12 -5.75
N PHE A 23 1.25 4.02 -6.43
CA PHE A 23 1.97 2.77 -6.26
C PHE A 23 3.46 2.92 -6.58
N ARG A 24 3.79 3.58 -7.69
CA ARG A 24 5.18 3.77 -8.08
C ARG A 24 5.94 4.60 -7.06
N SER A 25 5.31 5.64 -6.52
CA SER A 25 5.95 6.48 -5.51
C SER A 25 6.28 5.69 -4.24
N VAL A 26 5.49 4.67 -3.92
CA VAL A 26 5.71 3.82 -2.76
C VAL A 26 6.72 2.73 -3.08
N TYR A 27 6.54 2.07 -4.22
CA TYR A 27 7.40 0.94 -4.60
C TYR A 27 8.86 1.38 -4.80
N PHE A 28 9.08 2.56 -5.36
CA PHE A 28 10.40 3.07 -5.66
C PHE A 28 11.00 3.97 -4.58
N GLN A 29 10.46 3.90 -3.36
CA GLN A 29 11.08 4.58 -2.23
C GLN A 29 12.52 4.14 -2.05
N SER A 30 13.38 5.05 -1.62
CA SER A 30 14.79 4.73 -1.37
C SER A 30 14.95 3.74 -0.21
N TYR A 31 14.03 3.75 0.74
CA TYR A 31 14.01 2.78 1.82
C TYR A 31 13.52 1.44 1.28
N LYS A 32 14.35 0.39 1.34
CA LYS A 32 14.06 -0.87 0.67
C LYS A 32 13.36 -1.92 1.53
N LYS A 33 13.48 -1.81 2.83
CA LYS A 33 12.95 -2.83 3.74
C LYS A 33 11.47 -2.60 4.01
N LYS A 34 10.66 -2.94 3.04
CA LYS A 34 9.21 -2.66 3.11
C LYS A 34 8.39 -3.74 2.47
N GLU A 35 7.14 -3.85 2.88
CA GLU A 35 6.09 -4.58 2.18
C GLU A 35 4.95 -3.62 1.87
N ILE A 36 4.24 -3.88 0.79
CA ILE A 36 3.11 -3.04 0.38
C ILE A 36 1.86 -3.89 0.44
N ILE A 37 0.84 -3.40 1.12
CA ILE A 37 -0.43 -4.09 1.30
C ILE A 37 -1.53 -3.21 0.73
N ILE A 38 -2.09 -3.64 -0.39
CA ILE A 38 -3.19 -2.92 -1.03
C ILE A 38 -4.48 -3.54 -0.56
N ILE A 39 -5.35 -2.75 0.05
CA ILE A 39 -6.66 -3.22 0.48
C ILE A 39 -7.66 -2.79 -0.59
N TYR A 40 -8.05 -3.74 -1.42
CA TYR A 40 -8.97 -3.47 -2.53
C TYR A 40 -10.40 -3.46 -2.01
N ASP A 41 -10.91 -2.26 -1.78
CA ASP A 41 -12.20 -2.04 -1.11
C ASP A 41 -13.29 -1.67 -2.12
N ASP A 42 -13.42 -2.48 -3.17
CA ASP A 42 -14.33 -2.20 -4.27
C ASP A 42 -14.85 -3.52 -4.83
N GLU A 43 -16.03 -3.47 -5.45
CA GLU A 43 -16.61 -4.64 -6.09
C GLU A 43 -16.34 -4.67 -7.60
N ASN A 44 -15.66 -3.68 -8.14
CA ASN A 44 -15.37 -3.58 -9.56
C ASN A 44 -14.26 -4.56 -9.96
N LEU A 45 -14.63 -5.61 -10.68
CA LEU A 45 -13.67 -6.65 -11.08
C LEU A 45 -12.70 -6.20 -12.17
N GLU A 46 -13.12 -5.27 -13.02
CA GLU A 46 -12.24 -4.75 -14.07
C GLU A 46 -11.11 -3.92 -13.48
N GLU A 47 -11.42 -3.07 -12.50
CA GLU A 47 -10.38 -2.31 -11.83
C GLU A 47 -9.46 -3.21 -11.03
N LEU A 48 -9.99 -4.28 -10.44
CA LEU A 48 -9.16 -5.24 -9.73
C LEU A 48 -8.15 -5.89 -10.66
N LYS A 49 -8.56 -6.24 -11.88
CA LYS A 49 -7.63 -6.77 -12.88
C LYS A 49 -6.52 -5.79 -13.19
N TYR A 50 -6.87 -4.51 -13.31
CA TYR A 50 -5.90 -3.46 -13.57
C TYR A 50 -4.89 -3.35 -12.42
N ILE A 51 -5.38 -3.33 -11.18
CA ILE A 51 -4.50 -3.27 -10.00
C ILE A 51 -3.58 -4.48 -9.95
N LYS A 52 -4.11 -5.66 -10.20
CA LYS A 52 -3.32 -6.89 -10.22
C LYS A 52 -2.26 -6.85 -11.31
N LYS A 53 -2.59 -6.28 -12.47
CA LYS A 53 -1.63 -6.16 -13.57
C LYS A 53 -0.47 -5.25 -13.20
N ILE A 54 -0.76 -4.11 -12.60
CA ILE A 54 0.27 -3.15 -12.18
C ILE A 54 1.23 -3.78 -11.16
N THR A 55 0.69 -4.54 -10.23
CA THR A 55 1.48 -5.12 -9.14
C THR A 55 2.08 -6.49 -9.46
N SER A 56 1.75 -7.03 -10.62
CA SER A 56 2.23 -8.33 -11.06
C SER A 56 3.76 -8.36 -11.08
N LYS A 57 4.33 -9.45 -10.56
CA LYS A 57 5.79 -9.66 -10.51
C LYS A 57 6.53 -8.63 -9.67
N LYS A 58 5.83 -7.85 -8.87
CA LYS A 58 6.48 -6.94 -7.91
C LYS A 58 6.69 -7.66 -6.60
N ARG A 59 7.88 -7.48 -6.02
CA ARG A 59 8.26 -8.18 -4.79
C ARG A 59 7.63 -7.50 -3.58
N ASN A 60 7.25 -8.32 -2.60
CA ASN A 60 6.73 -7.84 -1.32
C ASN A 60 5.48 -6.98 -1.46
N VAL A 61 4.62 -7.32 -2.41
CA VAL A 61 3.34 -6.64 -2.62
C VAL A 61 2.24 -7.69 -2.54
N LYS A 62 1.22 -7.39 -1.74
CA LYS A 62 0.03 -8.25 -1.68
C LYS A 62 -1.22 -7.42 -1.77
N ILE A 63 -2.28 -8.04 -2.30
CA ILE A 63 -3.59 -7.41 -2.42
C ILE A 63 -4.56 -8.21 -1.58
N VAL A 64 -5.25 -7.52 -0.67
CA VAL A 64 -6.34 -8.08 0.10
C VAL A 64 -7.64 -7.56 -0.50
N VAL A 65 -8.48 -8.46 -0.99
CA VAL A 65 -9.72 -8.09 -1.66
C VAL A 65 -10.87 -8.17 -0.67
N ASN A 66 -11.49 -7.03 -0.36
CA ASN A 66 -12.67 -7.01 0.49
C ASN A 66 -13.87 -7.54 -0.28
N LYS A 67 -14.80 -8.18 0.42
CA LYS A 67 -15.99 -8.74 -0.21
C LYS A 67 -16.94 -7.66 -0.71
N LYS A 68 -16.87 -6.49 -0.12
CA LYS A 68 -17.69 -5.34 -0.50
C LYS A 68 -16.96 -4.07 -0.04
N ASN A 69 -17.52 -2.93 -0.29
CA ASN A 69 -16.94 -1.67 0.16
C ASN A 69 -17.18 -1.51 1.68
N TYR A 70 -16.11 -1.63 2.45
CA TYR A 70 -16.18 -1.48 3.91
C TYR A 70 -15.83 -0.07 4.38
N GLY A 71 -15.24 0.75 3.51
CA GLY A 71 -14.79 2.09 3.87
C GLY A 71 -13.31 2.14 4.24
N ALA A 72 -12.75 3.34 4.19
CA ALA A 72 -11.32 3.56 4.38
C ALA A 72 -10.84 3.18 5.78
N GLY A 73 -11.63 3.52 6.80
CA GLY A 73 -11.25 3.21 8.19
C GLY A 73 -11.11 1.73 8.43
N GLN A 74 -12.11 0.94 7.99
CA GLN A 74 -12.07 -0.50 8.16
C GLN A 74 -10.97 -1.12 7.29
N SER A 75 -10.75 -0.59 6.10
CA SER A 75 -9.68 -1.07 5.23
C SER A 75 -8.31 -0.87 5.85
N ARG A 76 -8.08 0.26 6.53
CA ARG A 76 -6.83 0.47 7.26
C ARG A 76 -6.65 -0.56 8.37
N ASN A 77 -7.72 -0.87 9.10
CA ASN A 77 -7.66 -1.89 10.14
C ASN A 77 -7.33 -3.27 9.58
N ILE A 78 -7.90 -3.60 8.43
CA ILE A 78 -7.58 -4.86 7.74
C ILE A 78 -6.10 -4.87 7.35
N GLY A 79 -5.59 -3.75 6.87
CA GLY A 79 -4.18 -3.61 6.52
C GLY A 79 -3.27 -3.80 7.71
N ILE A 80 -3.63 -3.23 8.86
CA ILE A 80 -2.86 -3.41 10.09
C ILE A 80 -2.79 -4.89 10.46
N LYS A 81 -3.92 -5.59 10.40
CA LYS A 81 -3.96 -7.03 10.73
C LYS A 81 -3.15 -7.87 9.75
N SER A 82 -3.01 -7.41 8.52
CA SER A 82 -2.26 -8.13 7.49
C SER A 82 -0.78 -7.79 7.49
N SER A 83 -0.35 -6.80 8.28
CA SER A 83 1.02 -6.31 8.25
C SER A 83 1.95 -7.18 9.07
N LYS A 84 3.20 -7.26 8.62
CA LYS A 84 4.28 -7.96 9.32
C LYS A 84 5.35 -6.99 9.81
N GLY A 85 5.27 -5.74 9.41
CA GLY A 85 6.29 -4.77 9.72
C GLY A 85 6.25 -4.28 11.16
N GLU A 86 7.39 -3.82 11.62
CA GLU A 86 7.50 -3.19 12.92
C GLU A 86 6.87 -1.80 12.89
N PHE A 87 6.91 -1.15 11.75
CA PHE A 87 6.29 0.15 11.53
C PHE A 87 5.22 0.02 10.46
N ILE A 88 4.15 0.78 10.61
CA ILE A 88 3.04 0.79 9.66
C ILE A 88 2.87 2.21 9.14
N ALA A 89 2.85 2.36 7.83
CA ALA A 89 2.59 3.64 7.19
C ALA A 89 1.35 3.53 6.31
N PHE A 90 0.62 4.61 6.17
CA PHE A 90 -0.58 4.67 5.34
C PHE A 90 -0.41 5.70 4.25
N ILE A 91 -0.96 5.40 3.08
CA ILE A 91 -1.04 6.38 2.00
C ILE A 91 -2.35 6.14 1.26
N ASP A 92 -3.06 7.20 0.96
CA ASP A 92 -4.29 7.11 0.16
C ASP A 92 -3.92 6.85 -1.30
N ALA A 93 -4.78 6.12 -2.02
CA ALA A 93 -4.47 5.70 -3.39
C ALA A 93 -4.41 6.84 -4.39
N ASP A 94 -4.79 8.06 -4.02
CA ASP A 94 -4.68 9.25 -4.84
C ASP A 94 -3.55 10.19 -4.38
N ASP A 95 -2.71 9.74 -3.47
CA ASP A 95 -1.55 10.49 -3.00
C ASP A 95 -0.27 9.91 -3.60
N PHE A 96 0.83 10.63 -3.42
CA PHE A 96 2.13 10.10 -3.76
C PHE A 96 3.18 10.67 -2.80
N TRP A 97 4.28 9.94 -2.63
CA TRP A 97 5.36 10.31 -1.73
C TRP A 97 6.59 10.76 -2.51
N TYR A 98 7.37 11.68 -1.96
CA TYR A 98 8.70 11.95 -2.48
C TYR A 98 9.63 10.77 -2.17
N LYS A 99 10.71 10.66 -2.92
CA LYS A 99 11.54 9.45 -2.97
C LYS A 99 12.10 9.01 -1.60
N ASN A 100 12.45 9.93 -0.74
CA ASN A 100 13.11 9.63 0.53
C ASN A 100 12.19 9.75 1.74
N LYS A 101 10.87 9.76 1.53
CA LYS A 101 9.92 9.97 2.62
C LYS A 101 10.07 8.95 3.75
N LEU A 102 10.11 7.67 3.40
CA LEU A 102 10.26 6.62 4.41
C LEU A 102 11.61 6.69 5.10
N LYS A 103 12.66 6.87 4.32
CA LYS A 103 14.01 6.96 4.87
C LYS A 103 14.10 8.10 5.86
N ASP A 104 13.55 9.25 5.54
CA ASP A 104 13.60 10.42 6.41
C ASP A 104 12.77 10.17 7.69
N GLN A 105 11.60 9.56 7.57
CA GLN A 105 10.77 9.27 8.74
C GLN A 105 11.44 8.26 9.67
N ILE A 106 11.99 7.20 9.12
CA ILE A 106 12.63 6.16 9.92
C ILE A 106 13.82 6.71 10.69
N SER A 107 14.56 7.64 10.11
CA SER A 107 15.74 8.21 10.77
C SER A 107 15.38 9.03 12.01
N PHE A 108 14.11 9.40 12.19
CA PHE A 108 13.67 10.14 13.38
C PHE A 108 13.02 9.26 14.45
N MET A 109 12.95 7.98 14.24
CA MET A 109 12.32 7.05 15.19
C MET A 109 13.26 6.39 16.18
#